data_504b367d3070a68dfdcad620635d2df2
#
_entry.id   504b367d3070a68dfdcad620635d2df2
#
_cell.length_a   1.000
_cell.length_b   1.000
_cell.length_c   1.000
_cell.angle_alpha   90.00
_cell.angle_beta   90.00
_cell.angle_gamma   90.00
#
_symmetry.space_group_name_H-M   'P 1'
#
loop_
_entity.id
_entity.type
_entity.pdbx_description
1 polymer ?
#
loop_
_entity_poly.entity_id
_entity_poly.type
_entity_poly.pdbx_seq_one_letter_code
_entity_poly.pdbx_strand_id
1 'polypeptide(L)'
;DFVEPDKKKIAFSASFGHDRDFCNVQDRETISEYMRQFDGISIRETSGVEICKDVYGIDAVRVLDPVFVADRKIFDSLADKAKKKHDGNLIQLRRREPQWLRFQRSSALR
;
A
#
# COMPACT_ATOMS: atom_id res chain seq x y z
N ASP A 1 3.74 -15.89 -15.63
CA ASP A 1 2.74 -15.96 -14.56
C ASP A 1 2.88 -17.30 -13.84
N PHE A 2 3.02 -17.30 -12.51
CA PHE A 2 3.20 -18.52 -11.70
C PHE A 2 1.86 -19.09 -11.20
N VAL A 3 0.75 -18.39 -11.44
CA VAL A 3 -0.60 -18.83 -11.05
C VAL A 3 -1.24 -19.57 -12.20
N GLU A 4 -1.73 -20.78 -11.92
CA GLU A 4 -2.44 -21.60 -12.89
C GLU A 4 -3.70 -20.90 -13.42
N PRO A 5 -4.07 -21.05 -14.70
CA PRO A 5 -5.17 -20.31 -15.32
C PRO A 5 -6.55 -20.54 -14.68
N ASP A 6 -6.74 -21.70 -14.05
CA ASP A 6 -8.01 -22.10 -13.40
C ASP A 6 -8.16 -21.57 -11.97
N LYS A 7 -7.13 -20.89 -11.44
CA LYS A 7 -7.15 -20.35 -10.09
C LYS A 7 -7.63 -18.91 -10.09
N LYS A 8 -8.48 -18.58 -9.11
CA LYS A 8 -8.89 -17.20 -8.86
C LYS A 8 -7.72 -16.36 -8.33
N LYS A 9 -7.55 -15.19 -8.91
CA LYS A 9 -6.54 -14.20 -8.52
C LYS A 9 -7.23 -13.04 -7.80
N ILE A 10 -6.94 -12.84 -6.53
CA ILE A 10 -7.52 -11.76 -5.74
C ILE A 10 -6.40 -10.95 -5.10
N ALA A 11 -6.42 -9.63 -5.32
CA ALA A 11 -5.61 -8.67 -4.57
C ALA A 11 -6.43 -8.20 -3.36
N PHE A 12 -6.02 -8.62 -2.16
CA PHE A 12 -6.72 -8.27 -0.94
C PHE A 12 -5.99 -7.18 -0.16
N SER A 13 -6.68 -6.05 0.06
CA SER A 13 -6.18 -4.92 0.85
C SER A 13 -4.80 -4.42 0.40
N ALA A 14 -4.60 -4.37 -0.91
CA ALA A 14 -3.38 -3.84 -1.49
C ALA A 14 -3.23 -2.33 -1.22
N SER A 15 -2.05 -1.79 -1.45
CA SER A 15 -1.75 -0.37 -1.25
C SER A 15 -0.75 0.12 -2.29
N PHE A 16 -0.98 1.31 -2.81
CA PHE A 16 0.01 2.03 -3.61
C PHE A 16 1.10 2.67 -2.74
N GLY A 17 0.84 2.83 -1.44
CA GLY A 17 1.75 3.47 -0.49
C GLY A 17 1.88 4.98 -0.66
N HIS A 18 1.17 5.56 -1.61
CA HIS A 18 1.15 6.97 -1.97
C HIS A 18 -0.24 7.39 -2.43
N ASP A 19 -0.48 8.72 -2.46
CA ASP A 19 -1.71 9.36 -2.90
C ASP A 19 -1.74 9.67 -4.41
N ARG A 20 -0.67 9.31 -5.13
CA ARG A 20 -0.56 9.49 -6.59
C ARG A 20 0.20 8.34 -7.23
N ASP A 21 -0.04 8.15 -8.52
CA ASP A 21 0.67 7.18 -9.32
C ASP A 21 2.08 7.68 -9.69
N PHE A 22 3.09 6.85 -9.42
CA PHE A 22 4.50 7.08 -9.77
C PHE A 22 4.97 6.21 -10.94
N CYS A 23 4.06 5.45 -11.56
CA CYS A 23 4.41 4.62 -12.69
C CYS A 23 4.73 5.47 -13.93
N ASN A 24 5.71 5.04 -14.71
CA ASN A 24 5.96 5.64 -16.02
C ASN A 24 4.75 5.45 -16.93
N VAL A 25 4.42 6.47 -17.71
CA VAL A 25 3.26 6.43 -18.62
C VAL A 25 3.34 5.23 -19.57
N GLN A 26 4.55 4.87 -20.02
CA GLN A 26 4.81 3.76 -20.93
C GLN A 26 4.47 2.38 -20.32
N ASP A 27 4.56 2.25 -19.00
CA ASP A 27 4.32 0.98 -18.31
C ASP A 27 2.85 0.80 -17.89
N ARG A 28 2.04 1.87 -17.92
CA ARG A 28 0.65 1.86 -17.43
C ARG A 28 -0.23 0.86 -18.15
N GLU A 29 -0.12 0.76 -19.48
CA GLU A 29 -0.93 -0.19 -20.26
C GLU A 29 -0.60 -1.63 -19.86
N THR A 30 0.68 -1.96 -19.78
CA THR A 30 1.13 -3.29 -19.35
C THR A 30 0.64 -3.63 -17.93
N ILE A 31 0.71 -2.66 -17.02
CA ILE A 31 0.19 -2.84 -15.64
C ILE A 31 -1.32 -3.04 -15.66
N SER A 32 -2.06 -2.25 -16.45
CA SER A 32 -3.51 -2.42 -16.60
C SER A 32 -3.87 -3.81 -17.10
N GLU A 33 -3.14 -4.34 -18.08
CA GLU A 33 -3.33 -5.68 -18.59
C GLU A 33 -3.11 -6.76 -17.53
N TYR A 34 -2.09 -6.61 -16.68
CA TYR A 34 -1.88 -7.51 -15.55
C TYR A 34 -2.96 -7.38 -14.48
N MET A 35 -3.41 -6.16 -14.19
CA MET A 35 -4.47 -5.93 -13.20
C MET A 35 -5.81 -6.52 -13.66
N ARG A 36 -6.13 -6.49 -14.96
CA ARG A 36 -7.35 -7.10 -15.53
C ARG A 36 -7.39 -8.63 -15.38
N GLN A 37 -6.26 -9.27 -15.07
CA GLN A 37 -6.21 -10.71 -14.82
C GLN A 37 -6.69 -11.10 -13.41
N PHE A 38 -6.93 -10.12 -12.54
CA PHE A 38 -7.46 -10.38 -11.21
C PHE A 38 -8.99 -10.46 -11.24
N ASP A 39 -9.55 -11.48 -10.57
CA ASP A 39 -10.99 -11.64 -10.37
C ASP A 39 -11.57 -10.62 -9.40
N GLY A 40 -10.73 -10.01 -8.56
CA GLY A 40 -11.11 -8.96 -7.64
C GLY A 40 -9.91 -8.22 -7.09
N ILE A 41 -10.06 -6.90 -6.97
CA ILE A 41 -9.03 -6.03 -6.41
C ILE A 41 -9.64 -5.21 -5.28
N SER A 42 -9.04 -5.27 -4.11
CA SER A 42 -9.38 -4.40 -3.00
C SER A 42 -8.17 -3.61 -2.52
N ILE A 43 -8.40 -2.34 -2.22
CA ILE A 43 -7.39 -1.36 -1.83
C ILE A 43 -7.76 -0.77 -0.47
N ARG A 44 -6.78 -0.51 0.39
CA ARG A 44 -7.03 0.00 1.74
C ARG A 44 -7.11 1.52 1.84
N GLU A 45 -6.59 2.27 0.87
CA GLU A 45 -6.70 3.74 0.81
C GLU A 45 -7.63 4.22 -0.31
N THR A 46 -8.32 5.34 -0.06
CA THR A 46 -9.26 5.95 -1.02
C THR A 46 -8.52 6.39 -2.29
N SER A 47 -7.37 7.05 -2.13
CA SER A 47 -6.53 7.49 -3.26
C SER A 47 -6.10 6.33 -4.16
N GLY A 48 -5.85 5.15 -3.59
CA GLY A 48 -5.51 3.97 -4.38
C GLY A 48 -6.68 3.44 -5.21
N VAL A 49 -7.91 3.53 -4.71
CA VAL A 49 -9.12 3.19 -5.50
C VAL A 49 -9.28 4.17 -6.67
N GLU A 50 -9.08 5.48 -6.42
CA GLU A 50 -9.09 6.51 -7.45
C GLU A 50 -8.01 6.27 -8.51
N ILE A 51 -6.77 5.94 -8.09
CA ILE A 51 -5.68 5.58 -9.01
C ILE A 51 -6.05 4.36 -9.86
N CYS A 52 -6.61 3.30 -9.28
CA CYS A 52 -7.06 2.13 -10.03
C CYS A 52 -8.03 2.54 -11.15
N LYS A 53 -9.00 3.37 -10.82
CA LYS A 53 -10.04 3.80 -11.77
C LYS A 53 -9.51 4.78 -12.80
N ASP A 54 -8.88 5.88 -12.36
CA ASP A 54 -8.58 7.02 -13.22
C ASP A 54 -7.31 6.81 -14.07
N VAL A 55 -6.35 6.03 -13.56
CA VAL A 55 -5.09 5.77 -14.26
C VAL A 55 -5.10 4.45 -15.01
N TYR A 56 -5.65 3.40 -14.39
CA TYR A 56 -5.58 2.03 -14.91
C TYR A 56 -6.91 1.53 -15.50
N GLY A 57 -8.02 2.25 -15.29
CA GLY A 57 -9.36 1.84 -15.77
C GLY A 57 -9.85 0.55 -15.11
N ILE A 58 -9.50 0.33 -13.86
CA ILE A 58 -9.80 -0.88 -13.09
C ILE A 58 -10.71 -0.52 -11.91
N ASP A 59 -11.81 -1.25 -11.77
CA ASP A 59 -12.67 -1.14 -10.60
C ASP A 59 -12.03 -1.86 -9.40
N ALA A 60 -11.88 -1.14 -8.30
CA ALA A 60 -11.37 -1.67 -7.05
C ALA A 60 -12.31 -1.31 -5.88
N VAL A 61 -12.39 -2.17 -4.89
CA VAL A 61 -13.19 -1.95 -3.69
C VAL A 61 -12.31 -1.48 -2.55
N ARG A 62 -12.77 -0.43 -1.84
CA ARG A 62 -12.07 -0.01 -0.62
C ARG A 62 -12.39 -0.96 0.53
N VAL A 63 -11.34 -1.42 1.22
CA VAL A 63 -11.44 -2.27 2.41
C VAL A 63 -10.54 -1.72 3.52
N LEU A 64 -10.75 -2.21 4.74
CA LEU A 64 -9.86 -1.89 5.85
C LEU A 64 -8.52 -2.62 5.71
N ASP A 65 -7.48 -2.04 6.33
CA ASP A 65 -6.20 -2.74 6.47
C ASP A 65 -6.41 -4.07 7.23
N PRO A 66 -5.78 -5.17 6.80
CA PRO A 66 -5.93 -6.49 7.42
C PRO A 66 -5.65 -6.51 8.92
N VAL A 67 -4.84 -5.60 9.43
CA VAL A 67 -4.57 -5.48 10.87
C VAL A 67 -5.84 -5.25 11.70
N PHE A 68 -6.86 -4.58 11.12
CA PHE A 68 -8.14 -4.34 11.80
C PHE A 68 -9.10 -5.53 11.76
N VAL A 69 -8.83 -6.52 10.90
CA VAL A 69 -9.64 -7.72 10.75
C VAL A 69 -9.06 -8.89 11.55
N ALA A 70 -7.76 -8.82 11.85
CA ALA A 70 -7.07 -9.86 12.61
C ALA A 70 -7.52 -9.88 14.09
N ASP A 71 -7.67 -11.09 14.66
CA ASP A 71 -7.99 -11.24 16.07
C ASP A 71 -6.88 -10.61 16.95
N ARG A 72 -7.27 -9.71 17.85
CA ARG A 72 -6.38 -9.03 18.79
C ARG A 72 -5.48 -10.00 19.56
N LYS A 73 -5.97 -11.21 19.86
CA LYS A 73 -5.20 -12.25 20.57
C LYS A 73 -3.91 -12.61 19.85
N ILE A 74 -3.86 -12.48 18.51
CA ILE A 74 -2.64 -12.72 17.72
C ILE A 74 -1.59 -11.68 18.11
N PHE A 75 -1.96 -10.41 18.19
CA PHE A 75 -1.06 -9.32 18.54
C PHE A 75 -0.62 -9.40 20.00
N ASP A 76 -1.56 -9.70 20.92
CA ASP A 76 -1.27 -9.88 22.34
C ASP A 76 -0.24 -11.02 22.54
N SER A 77 -0.44 -12.17 21.86
CA SER A 77 0.49 -13.30 21.93
C SER A 77 1.89 -12.99 21.39
N LEU A 78 1.99 -12.12 20.37
CA LEU A 78 3.27 -11.66 19.83
C LEU A 78 3.94 -10.67 20.78
N ALA A 79 3.17 -9.76 21.35
CA ALA A 79 3.67 -8.80 22.33
C ALA A 79 4.21 -9.48 23.60
N ASP A 80 3.53 -10.52 24.09
CA ASP A 80 3.98 -11.29 25.26
C ASP A 80 5.29 -12.04 25.01
N LYS A 81 5.50 -12.48 23.78
CA LYS A 81 6.74 -13.17 23.35
C LYS A 81 7.89 -12.19 23.08
N ALA A 82 7.59 -10.91 22.88
CA ALA A 82 8.61 -9.91 22.63
C ALA A 82 9.46 -9.70 23.90
N LYS A 83 10.74 -10.08 23.86
CA LYS A 83 11.67 -9.77 24.94
C LYS A 83 11.83 -8.26 24.99
N LYS A 84 11.41 -7.62 26.08
CA LYS A 84 11.67 -6.21 26.34
C LYS A 84 13.20 -6.00 26.38
N LYS A 85 13.77 -5.51 25.30
CA LYS A 85 15.21 -5.23 25.23
C LYS A 85 15.58 -3.86 25.77
N HIS A 86 14.63 -2.92 25.88
CA HIS A 86 14.89 -1.56 26.32
C HIS A 86 13.72 -1.02 27.14
N ASP A 87 14.04 -0.39 28.28
CA ASP A 87 13.07 0.37 29.07
C ASP A 87 12.60 1.60 28.29
N GLY A 88 11.38 1.53 27.79
CA GLY A 88 10.57 2.70 27.42
C GLY A 88 10.99 3.54 26.21
N ASN A 89 12.03 3.19 25.47
CA ASN A 89 12.42 3.96 24.27
C ASN A 89 11.62 3.52 23.06
N LEU A 90 10.58 4.27 22.73
CA LEU A 90 9.89 4.17 21.46
C LEU A 90 10.82 4.66 20.35
N ILE A 91 11.36 3.76 19.52
CA ILE A 91 12.11 4.15 18.31
C ILE A 91 11.08 4.45 17.24
N GLN A 92 10.75 5.72 17.06
CA GLN A 92 9.99 6.18 15.92
C GLN A 92 10.94 6.23 14.70
N LEU A 93 10.82 5.26 13.80
CA LEU A 93 11.49 5.31 12.50
C LEU A 93 10.83 6.42 11.67
N ARG A 94 11.36 7.65 11.77
CA ARG A 94 11.03 8.70 10.81
C ARG A 94 11.63 8.29 9.46
N ARG A 95 10.75 8.07 8.47
CA ARG A 95 11.17 8.04 7.08
C ARG A 95 11.95 9.33 6.81
N ARG A 96 13.21 9.24 6.42
CA ARG A 96 13.95 10.43 5.98
C ARG A 96 13.17 11.06 4.83
N GLU A 97 12.74 12.29 5.00
CA GLU A 97 12.14 13.04 3.90
C GLU A 97 13.12 13.01 2.71
N PRO A 98 12.66 12.65 1.51
CA PRO A 98 13.52 12.68 0.33
C PRO A 98 14.12 14.08 0.15
N GLN A 99 15.37 14.16 -0.28
CA GLN A 99 16.09 15.44 -0.43
C GLN A 99 15.34 16.49 -1.27
N TRP A 100 14.52 16.05 -2.23
CA TRP A 100 13.70 16.94 -3.06
C TRP A 100 12.59 17.69 -2.30
N LEU A 101 12.03 17.12 -1.22
CA LEU A 101 11.06 17.81 -0.35
C LEU A 101 11.70 18.95 0.44
N ARG A 102 12.99 18.87 0.74
CA ARG A 102 13.73 19.96 1.40
C ARG A 102 13.94 21.15 0.47
N PHE A 103 14.06 20.92 -0.83
CA PHE A 103 14.23 21.98 -1.84
C PHE A 103 12.98 22.83 -2.02
N GLN A 104 11.79 22.22 -1.97
CA GLN A 104 10.53 22.96 -2.11
C GLN A 104 10.23 23.89 -0.94
N ARG A 105 10.62 23.54 0.28
CA ARG A 105 10.45 24.43 1.45
C ARG A 105 11.41 25.61 1.45
N SER A 106 12.58 25.48 0.84
CA SER A 106 13.56 26.57 0.75
C SER A 106 13.20 27.64 -0.29
N SER A 107 12.43 27.29 -1.31
CA SER A 107 12.00 28.21 -2.38
C SER A 107 10.69 28.94 -2.07
N ALA A 108 9.94 28.54 -1.06
CA ALA A 108 8.68 29.18 -0.65
C ALA A 108 8.86 30.31 0.39
N LEU A 109 10.10 30.63 0.78
CA LEU A 109 10.46 31.66 1.77
C LEU A 109 11.28 32.82 1.15
N ARG A 110 11.08 33.09 -0.15
CA ARG A 110 11.60 34.34 -0.77
C ARG A 110 10.50 35.09 -1.47
#